data_61e6f787ad4ef3d1adbc48dfd653cc84
#
_entry.id   61e6f787ad4ef3d1adbc48dfd653cc84
#
_cell.length_a   1.000
_cell.length_b   1.000
_cell.length_c   1.000
_cell.angle_alpha   90.00
_cell.angle_beta   90.00
_cell.angle_gamma   90.00
#
_symmetry.space_group_name_H-M   'P 1'
#
loop_
_entity.id
_entity.type
_entity.pdbx_description
1 polymer ?
#
loop_
_entity_poly.entity_id
_entity_poly.type
_entity_poly.pdbx_seq_one_letter_code
_entity_poly.pdbx_strand_id
1 'polypeptide(L)'
;MKLIVPVLNRFDLLTRMVNSVDVEATVYVINNSGVRQDFVYDNALVNMHWVDLPSNLGVASSWNLGIKMLPFESRWFITSADTCFAPGDLSLLDSARDDAVSLCSVFPYWQTFAVGQRVVEQVGLFDEGLHPIYFEDNDYERRVANAGLPIVKLDLALTHDNSSTINSNIRFGARNNVTFVDNQKYFADKVEADNFGQGVWSLLRRRNNSWD
;
A
#
# COMPACT_ATOMS: atom_id res chain seq x y z
N MET A 1 14.82 5.45 -6.06
CA MET A 1 13.74 4.60 -5.44
C MET A 1 12.37 4.99 -6.02
N LYS A 2 11.38 4.06 -6.05
CA LYS A 2 10.00 4.38 -6.47
C LYS A 2 9.04 4.09 -5.32
N LEU A 3 8.32 5.10 -4.84
CA LEU A 3 7.38 5.00 -3.73
C LEU A 3 5.94 5.09 -4.24
N ILE A 4 5.08 4.18 -3.83
CA ILE A 4 3.63 4.17 -4.12
C ILE A 4 2.91 4.74 -2.90
N VAL A 5 2.14 5.80 -3.08
CA VAL A 5 1.53 6.56 -2.00
C VAL A 5 0.04 6.83 -2.29
N PRO A 6 -0.88 6.03 -1.74
CA PRO A 6 -2.30 6.37 -1.78
C PRO A 6 -2.59 7.61 -0.91
N VAL A 7 -3.41 8.51 -1.42
CA VAL A 7 -3.89 9.68 -0.67
C VAL A 7 -5.37 9.92 -0.96
N LEU A 8 -6.12 10.34 0.06
CA LEU A 8 -7.55 10.68 -0.07
C LEU A 8 -7.82 12.15 0.21
N ASN A 9 -7.36 12.71 1.34
CA ASN A 9 -7.75 14.04 1.79
C ASN A 9 -6.69 14.79 2.60
N ARG A 10 -5.59 14.15 3.03
CA ARG A 10 -4.57 14.76 3.88
C ARG A 10 -3.32 15.12 3.05
N PHE A 11 -3.48 16.07 2.13
CA PHE A 11 -2.39 16.54 1.28
C PHE A 11 -1.32 17.34 2.06
N ASP A 12 -1.69 17.91 3.21
CA ASP A 12 -0.76 18.51 4.16
C ASP A 12 0.24 17.49 4.71
N LEU A 13 -0.23 16.29 5.03
CA LEU A 13 0.63 15.21 5.50
C LEU A 13 1.46 14.61 4.36
N LEU A 14 0.89 14.51 3.16
CA LEU A 14 1.65 14.12 1.97
C LEU A 14 2.84 15.08 1.72
N THR A 15 2.63 16.41 1.88
CA THR A 15 3.72 17.39 1.79
C THR A 15 4.82 17.08 2.81
N ARG A 16 4.46 16.80 4.06
CA ARG A 16 5.42 16.43 5.12
C ARG A 16 6.17 15.15 4.77
N MET A 17 5.46 14.12 4.30
CA MET A 17 6.07 12.86 3.88
C MET A 17 7.07 13.08 2.75
N VAL A 18 6.69 13.81 1.68
CA VAL A 18 7.57 14.10 0.54
C VAL A 18 8.80 14.88 0.97
N ASN A 19 8.65 15.86 1.87
CA ASN A 19 9.78 16.66 2.36
C ASN A 19 10.71 15.87 3.31
N SER A 20 10.27 14.73 3.84
CA SER A 20 11.10 13.84 4.66
C SER A 20 11.90 12.80 3.85
N VAL A 21 11.69 12.71 2.55
CA VAL A 21 12.44 11.78 1.66
C VAL A 21 13.89 12.26 1.55
N ASP A 22 14.84 11.41 1.93
CA ASP A 22 16.27 11.72 2.01
C ASP A 22 17.13 11.04 0.93
N VAL A 23 16.48 10.40 -0.06
CA VAL A 23 17.12 9.75 -1.21
C VAL A 23 16.49 10.21 -2.52
N GLU A 24 17.18 10.05 -3.64
CA GLU A 24 16.54 10.27 -4.94
C GLU A 24 15.35 9.31 -5.13
N ALA A 25 14.16 9.87 -5.29
CA ALA A 25 12.93 9.09 -5.40
C ALA A 25 11.94 9.63 -6.43
N THR A 26 11.20 8.72 -7.03
CA THR A 26 9.96 9.03 -7.76
C THR A 26 8.78 8.59 -6.90
N VAL A 27 7.91 9.52 -6.54
CA VAL A 27 6.72 9.28 -5.74
C VAL A 27 5.50 9.18 -6.65
N TYR A 28 4.90 8.00 -6.71
CA TYR A 28 3.67 7.72 -7.46
C TYR A 28 2.48 7.91 -6.53
N VAL A 29 1.84 9.06 -6.63
CA VAL A 29 0.66 9.42 -5.81
C VAL A 29 -0.59 8.89 -6.46
N ILE A 30 -1.26 7.95 -5.79
CA ILE A 30 -2.59 7.48 -6.19
C ILE A 30 -3.63 8.34 -5.50
N ASN A 31 -4.11 9.35 -6.22
CA ASN A 31 -5.03 10.36 -5.69
C ASN A 31 -6.47 9.86 -5.74
N ASN A 32 -6.99 9.44 -4.59
CA ASN A 32 -8.35 8.94 -4.39
C ASN A 32 -9.39 10.03 -4.08
N SER A 33 -9.01 11.31 -4.11
CA SER A 33 -9.90 12.40 -3.71
C SER A 33 -11.01 12.72 -4.72
N GLY A 34 -10.84 12.27 -5.97
CA GLY A 34 -11.73 12.64 -7.09
C GLY A 34 -11.47 14.04 -7.65
N VAL A 35 -10.51 14.76 -7.11
CA VAL A 35 -10.19 16.14 -7.50
C VAL A 35 -8.68 16.31 -7.63
N ARG A 36 -8.24 16.93 -8.71
CA ARG A 36 -6.83 17.30 -8.86
C ARG A 36 -6.46 18.37 -7.82
N GLN A 37 -5.31 18.19 -7.18
CA GLN A 37 -4.80 19.11 -6.17
C GLN A 37 -3.68 19.98 -6.71
N ASP A 38 -3.70 21.26 -6.35
CA ASP A 38 -2.51 22.12 -6.47
C ASP A 38 -1.59 21.77 -5.30
N PHE A 39 -0.53 21.03 -5.61
CA PHE A 39 0.37 20.47 -4.61
C PHE A 39 1.76 21.11 -4.71
N VAL A 40 2.24 21.64 -3.59
CA VAL A 40 3.55 22.27 -3.48
C VAL A 40 4.39 21.53 -2.45
N TYR A 41 5.62 21.22 -2.80
CA TYR A 41 6.61 20.60 -1.93
C TYR A 41 7.99 21.21 -2.17
N ASP A 42 8.88 21.08 -1.19
CA ASP A 42 10.25 21.61 -1.24
C ASP A 42 11.25 20.48 -0.97
N ASN A 43 11.44 19.63 -1.98
CA ASN A 43 12.42 18.54 -1.94
C ASN A 43 12.96 18.26 -3.33
N ALA A 44 14.19 18.69 -3.60
CA ALA A 44 14.84 18.54 -4.91
C ALA A 44 15.20 17.07 -5.24
N LEU A 45 15.18 16.15 -4.27
CA LEU A 45 15.44 14.72 -4.48
C LEU A 45 14.21 13.98 -5.01
N VAL A 46 13.02 14.61 -4.97
CA VAL A 46 11.76 13.95 -5.29
C VAL A 46 11.20 14.40 -6.63
N ASN A 47 10.85 13.42 -7.46
CA ASN A 47 10.02 13.61 -8.64
C ASN A 47 8.63 13.03 -8.37
N MET A 48 7.55 13.79 -8.69
CA MET A 48 6.16 13.40 -8.40
C MET A 48 5.44 12.93 -9.66
N HIS A 49 4.81 11.75 -9.58
CA HIS A 49 3.86 11.25 -10.58
C HIS A 49 2.47 11.15 -9.97
N TRP A 50 1.50 11.85 -10.55
CA TRP A 50 0.11 11.86 -10.10
C TRP A 50 -0.77 10.94 -10.95
N VAL A 51 -1.53 10.10 -10.26
CA VAL A 51 -2.59 9.28 -10.83
C VAL A 51 -3.90 9.74 -10.20
N ASP A 52 -4.57 10.67 -10.86
CA ASP A 52 -5.84 11.23 -10.40
C ASP A 52 -6.98 10.27 -10.73
N LEU A 53 -7.67 9.80 -9.70
CA LEU A 53 -8.80 8.88 -9.83
C LEU A 53 -10.12 9.66 -9.71
N PRO A 54 -11.17 9.27 -10.43
CA PRO A 54 -12.47 9.93 -10.37
C PRO A 54 -13.20 9.70 -9.04
N SER A 55 -12.79 8.68 -8.28
CA SER A 55 -13.37 8.31 -6.98
C SER A 55 -12.40 7.48 -6.16
N ASN A 56 -12.71 7.28 -4.87
CA ASN A 56 -11.91 6.45 -3.98
C ASN A 56 -12.02 4.97 -4.36
N LEU A 57 -10.91 4.38 -4.76
CA LEU A 57 -10.80 2.92 -5.03
C LEU A 57 -10.55 2.09 -3.77
N GLY A 58 -10.23 2.72 -2.64
CA GLY A 58 -9.78 2.03 -1.44
C GLY A 58 -8.29 1.71 -1.43
N VAL A 59 -7.83 1.19 -0.31
CA VAL A 59 -6.40 0.98 -0.03
C VAL A 59 -5.84 -0.16 -0.89
N ALA A 60 -6.44 -1.35 -0.83
CA ALA A 60 -5.99 -2.53 -1.59
C ALA A 60 -5.89 -2.25 -3.10
N SER A 61 -6.94 -1.65 -3.69
CA SER A 61 -6.96 -1.33 -5.13
C SER A 61 -5.91 -0.27 -5.49
N SER A 62 -5.66 0.69 -4.59
CA SER A 62 -4.62 1.70 -4.82
C SER A 62 -3.22 1.09 -4.79
N TRP A 63 -2.93 0.18 -3.86
CA TRP A 63 -1.68 -0.56 -3.82
C TRP A 63 -1.49 -1.41 -5.08
N ASN A 64 -2.53 -2.14 -5.46
CA ASN A 64 -2.53 -2.97 -6.67
C ASN A 64 -2.30 -2.14 -7.94
N LEU A 65 -2.93 -0.96 -8.03
CA LEU A 65 -2.72 -0.06 -9.16
C LEU A 65 -1.26 0.38 -9.26
N GLY A 66 -0.67 0.80 -8.13
CA GLY A 66 0.75 1.18 -8.08
C GLY A 66 1.68 0.04 -8.49
N ILE A 67 1.44 -1.19 -8.01
CA ILE A 67 2.20 -2.39 -8.40
C ILE A 67 2.07 -2.63 -9.91
N LYS A 68 0.85 -2.60 -10.45
CA LYS A 68 0.60 -2.83 -11.90
C LYS A 68 1.23 -1.76 -12.79
N MET A 69 1.35 -0.52 -12.31
CA MET A 69 2.00 0.57 -13.04
C MET A 69 3.52 0.40 -13.15
N LEU A 70 4.11 -0.40 -12.27
CA LEU A 70 5.54 -0.62 -12.15
C LEU A 70 5.91 -2.11 -12.36
N PRO A 71 5.57 -2.71 -13.51
CA PRO A 71 5.59 -4.17 -13.70
C PRO A 71 7.00 -4.78 -13.79
N PHE A 72 8.04 -3.95 -13.91
CA PHE A 72 9.43 -4.39 -14.06
C PHE A 72 10.27 -4.21 -12.79
N GLU A 73 9.63 -3.82 -11.68
CA GLU A 73 10.33 -3.72 -10.40
C GLU A 73 10.47 -5.10 -9.75
N SER A 74 11.63 -5.33 -9.12
CA SER A 74 11.84 -6.52 -8.29
C SER A 74 11.17 -6.41 -6.92
N ARG A 75 10.81 -5.18 -6.52
CA ARG A 75 10.17 -4.84 -5.23
C ARG A 75 9.32 -3.59 -5.41
N TRP A 76 8.20 -3.54 -4.72
CA TRP A 76 7.33 -2.37 -4.66
C TRP A 76 7.33 -1.80 -3.27
N PHE A 77 7.70 -0.54 -3.15
CA PHE A 77 7.73 0.21 -1.90
C PHE A 77 6.44 1.02 -1.77
N ILE A 78 5.72 0.78 -0.70
CA ILE A 78 4.41 1.37 -0.44
C ILE A 78 4.45 2.06 0.92
N THR A 79 3.94 3.28 0.99
CA THR A 79 3.89 4.05 2.23
C THR A 79 2.61 4.86 2.34
N SER A 80 2.16 5.13 3.57
CA SER A 80 1.04 6.03 3.84
C SER A 80 1.46 7.48 3.62
N ALA A 81 0.52 8.32 3.18
CA ALA A 81 0.73 9.75 2.99
C ALA A 81 1.02 10.52 4.31
N ASP A 82 0.68 9.94 5.45
CA ASP A 82 0.89 10.51 6.79
C ASP A 82 2.12 9.97 7.54
N THR A 83 3.02 9.30 6.82
CA THR A 83 4.34 8.89 7.30
C THR A 83 5.32 10.07 7.23
N CYS A 84 6.28 10.12 8.17
CA CYS A 84 7.45 10.98 8.09
C CYS A 84 8.69 10.14 8.34
N PHE A 85 9.57 10.06 7.36
CA PHE A 85 10.80 9.25 7.43
C PHE A 85 11.86 9.92 8.29
N ALA A 86 12.54 9.13 9.10
CA ALA A 86 13.79 9.53 9.72
C ALA A 86 14.97 9.33 8.74
N PRO A 87 16.09 10.04 8.95
CA PRO A 87 17.27 9.86 8.11
C PRO A 87 17.74 8.40 8.05
N GLY A 88 17.89 7.86 6.84
CA GLY A 88 18.33 6.48 6.60
C GLY A 88 17.22 5.44 6.50
N ASP A 89 15.98 5.77 6.85
CA ASP A 89 14.83 4.81 6.74
C ASP A 89 14.66 4.31 5.32
N LEU A 90 14.72 5.20 4.32
CA LEU A 90 14.54 4.81 2.93
C LEU A 90 15.70 3.97 2.40
N SER A 91 16.92 4.21 2.85
CA SER A 91 18.07 3.35 2.54
C SER A 91 17.90 1.95 3.15
N LEU A 92 17.35 1.86 4.37
CA LEU A 92 17.04 0.58 4.99
C LEU A 92 15.88 -0.12 4.28
N LEU A 93 14.84 0.61 3.90
CA LEU A 93 13.72 0.07 3.12
C LEU A 93 14.19 -0.46 1.75
N ASP A 94 15.16 0.20 1.12
CA ASP A 94 15.74 -0.26 -0.15
C ASP A 94 16.53 -1.58 -0.03
N SER A 95 16.89 -1.99 1.18
CA SER A 95 17.49 -3.30 1.46
C SER A 95 16.49 -4.46 1.49
N ALA A 96 15.18 -4.18 1.34
CA ALA A 96 14.12 -5.19 1.33
C ALA A 96 14.38 -6.28 0.27
N ARG A 97 13.95 -7.51 0.57
CA ARG A 97 14.19 -8.68 -0.27
C ARG A 97 13.11 -8.82 -1.36
N ASP A 98 13.47 -9.40 -2.50
CA ASP A 98 12.54 -9.71 -3.60
C ASP A 98 11.66 -10.96 -3.35
N ASP A 99 12.00 -11.77 -2.35
CA ASP A 99 11.31 -13.00 -1.94
C ASP A 99 10.53 -12.88 -0.62
N ALA A 100 10.36 -11.65 -0.11
CA ALA A 100 9.74 -11.39 1.19
C ALA A 100 8.75 -10.22 1.13
N VAL A 101 7.85 -10.17 2.10
CA VAL A 101 7.21 -8.94 2.55
C VAL A 101 8.07 -8.33 3.65
N SER A 102 8.49 -7.08 3.48
CA SER A 102 9.28 -6.35 4.47
C SER A 102 8.42 -5.24 5.08
N LEU A 103 8.14 -5.34 6.37
CA LEU A 103 7.26 -4.45 7.12
C LEU A 103 8.06 -3.52 8.03
N CYS A 104 7.52 -2.35 8.34
CA CYS A 104 8.01 -1.54 9.44
C CYS A 104 7.91 -2.33 10.77
N SER A 105 8.92 -2.22 11.65
CA SER A 105 8.89 -2.86 12.96
C SER A 105 7.97 -2.14 13.96
N VAL A 106 7.62 -0.87 13.70
CA VAL A 106 6.74 -0.03 14.52
C VAL A 106 5.30 -0.18 14.06
N PHE A 107 4.39 -0.38 15.01
CA PHE A 107 2.96 -0.45 14.74
C PHE A 107 2.39 0.93 14.29
N PRO A 108 1.50 0.94 13.30
CA PRO A 108 0.95 -0.15 12.48
C PRO A 108 1.94 -0.59 11.40
N TYR A 109 2.26 -1.88 11.35
CA TYR A 109 3.37 -2.42 10.55
C TYR A 109 3.27 -2.16 9.04
N TRP A 110 2.04 -2.05 8.51
CA TRP A 110 1.74 -1.84 7.09
C TRP A 110 1.66 -0.36 6.67
N GLN A 111 2.06 0.55 7.56
CA GLN A 111 2.16 1.97 7.21
C GLN A 111 3.23 2.26 6.16
N THR A 112 4.34 1.50 6.21
CA THR A 112 5.44 1.53 5.23
C THR A 112 5.99 0.13 5.08
N PHE A 113 5.99 -0.37 3.85
CA PHE A 113 6.39 -1.74 3.58
C PHE A 113 6.92 -1.91 2.15
N ALA A 114 7.58 -3.04 1.92
CA ALA A 114 7.94 -3.50 0.60
C ALA A 114 7.37 -4.90 0.34
N VAL A 115 6.90 -5.13 -0.89
CA VAL A 115 6.49 -6.45 -1.37
C VAL A 115 7.44 -6.87 -2.47
N GLY A 116 8.07 -8.03 -2.31
CA GLY A 116 8.97 -8.61 -3.30
C GLY A 116 8.25 -9.19 -4.50
N GLN A 117 8.90 -9.19 -5.66
CA GLN A 117 8.34 -9.72 -6.91
C GLN A 117 7.91 -11.19 -6.76
N ARG A 118 8.73 -12.02 -6.12
CA ARG A 118 8.42 -13.44 -5.91
C ARG A 118 7.19 -13.66 -5.03
N VAL A 119 6.94 -12.74 -4.09
CA VAL A 119 5.73 -12.78 -3.28
C VAL A 119 4.51 -12.54 -4.15
N VAL A 120 4.53 -11.49 -4.98
CA VAL A 120 3.41 -11.17 -5.89
C VAL A 120 3.19 -12.29 -6.91
N GLU A 121 4.24 -12.92 -7.42
CA GLU A 121 4.14 -14.06 -8.36
C GLU A 121 3.47 -15.29 -7.74
N GLN A 122 3.71 -15.56 -6.45
CA GLN A 122 3.18 -16.74 -5.76
C GLN A 122 1.83 -16.48 -5.07
N VAL A 123 1.69 -15.33 -4.42
CA VAL A 123 0.53 -14.98 -3.58
C VAL A 123 -0.50 -14.18 -4.37
N GLY A 124 -0.07 -13.44 -5.40
CA GLY A 124 -0.89 -12.49 -6.13
C GLY A 124 -0.91 -11.10 -5.48
N LEU A 125 -1.87 -10.30 -5.89
CA LEU A 125 -2.09 -8.94 -5.41
C LEU A 125 -3.01 -8.92 -4.16
N PHE A 126 -3.24 -7.74 -3.59
CA PHE A 126 -4.14 -7.54 -2.46
C PHE A 126 -5.60 -7.79 -2.86
N ASP A 127 -6.43 -8.23 -1.92
CA ASP A 127 -7.86 -8.49 -2.17
C ASP A 127 -8.65 -7.18 -2.20
N GLU A 128 -9.10 -6.78 -3.38
CA GLU A 128 -9.87 -5.55 -3.61
C GLU A 128 -11.32 -5.64 -3.10
N GLY A 129 -11.76 -6.83 -2.67
CA GLY A 129 -13.04 -7.01 -1.98
C GLY A 129 -13.06 -6.38 -0.59
N LEU A 130 -11.89 -6.15 0.00
CA LEU A 130 -11.70 -5.48 1.29
C LEU A 130 -11.68 -3.95 1.10
N HIS A 131 -12.83 -3.38 0.79
CA HIS A 131 -12.98 -1.97 0.42
C HIS A 131 -13.74 -1.20 1.51
N PRO A 132 -13.41 0.07 1.82
CA PRO A 132 -12.28 0.84 1.27
C PRO A 132 -10.96 0.65 2.02
N ILE A 133 -10.97 0.13 3.24
CA ILE A 133 -9.80 -0.01 4.12
C ILE A 133 -10.08 -1.02 5.24
N TYR A 134 -9.03 -1.61 5.80
CA TYR A 134 -8.95 -2.61 6.84
C TYR A 134 -9.14 -4.06 6.36
N PHE A 135 -8.35 -4.93 6.94
CA PHE A 135 -8.22 -6.37 6.72
C PHE A 135 -7.50 -6.77 5.43
N GLU A 136 -7.16 -5.83 4.52
CA GLU A 136 -6.36 -6.10 3.33
C GLU A 136 -4.94 -6.58 3.68
N ASP A 137 -4.38 -6.05 4.76
CA ASP A 137 -3.11 -6.44 5.34
C ASP A 137 -3.19 -7.82 6.01
N ASN A 138 -4.21 -8.07 6.82
CA ASN A 138 -4.45 -9.36 7.48
C ASN A 138 -4.66 -10.50 6.45
N ASP A 139 -5.42 -10.22 5.39
CA ASP A 139 -5.62 -11.15 4.28
C ASP A 139 -4.30 -11.49 3.59
N TYR A 140 -3.51 -10.46 3.29
CA TYR A 140 -2.24 -10.64 2.60
C TYR A 140 -1.22 -11.40 3.46
N GLU A 141 -1.10 -11.05 4.74
CA GLU A 141 -0.26 -11.78 5.70
C GLU A 141 -0.62 -13.28 5.75
N ARG A 142 -1.92 -13.59 5.81
CA ARG A 142 -2.38 -14.97 5.83
C ARG A 142 -2.00 -15.72 4.56
N ARG A 143 -2.16 -15.10 3.39
CA ARG A 143 -1.78 -15.70 2.12
C ARG A 143 -0.28 -15.91 1.98
N VAL A 144 0.53 -14.93 2.43
CA VAL A 144 1.99 -15.03 2.46
C VAL A 144 2.44 -16.18 3.38
N ALA A 145 1.84 -16.28 4.58
CA ALA A 145 2.12 -17.37 5.53
C ALA A 145 1.73 -18.73 4.95
N ASN A 146 0.56 -18.86 4.32
CA ASN A 146 0.11 -20.10 3.68
C ASN A 146 1.03 -20.52 2.52
N ALA A 147 1.65 -19.58 1.84
CA ALA A 147 2.64 -19.84 0.79
C ALA A 147 4.03 -20.19 1.33
N GLY A 148 4.24 -20.12 2.63
CA GLY A 148 5.54 -20.37 3.27
C GLY A 148 6.59 -19.30 2.97
N LEU A 149 6.16 -18.10 2.60
CA LEU A 149 7.05 -16.99 2.28
C LEU A 149 7.37 -16.15 3.52
N PRO A 150 8.57 -15.55 3.59
CA PRO A 150 8.97 -14.78 4.74
C PRO A 150 8.29 -13.41 4.83
N ILE A 151 7.96 -13.02 6.06
CA ILE A 151 7.63 -11.65 6.46
C ILE A 151 8.76 -11.17 7.38
N VAL A 152 9.44 -10.11 6.96
CA VAL A 152 10.61 -9.56 7.66
C VAL A 152 10.24 -8.19 8.23
N LYS A 153 10.72 -7.85 9.42
CA LYS A 153 10.57 -6.52 10.00
C LYS A 153 11.85 -5.71 9.84
N LEU A 154 11.69 -4.49 9.33
CA LEU A 154 12.77 -3.50 9.21
C LEU A 154 12.62 -2.49 10.34
N ASP A 155 13.72 -2.19 11.01
CA ASP A 155 13.75 -1.25 12.15
C ASP A 155 13.78 0.20 11.66
N LEU A 156 12.67 0.63 11.03
CA LEU A 156 12.49 2.00 10.57
C LEU A 156 12.13 2.90 11.75
N ALA A 157 12.76 4.07 11.81
CA ALA A 157 12.56 5.07 12.88
C ALA A 157 11.49 6.12 12.53
N LEU A 158 10.73 5.89 11.47
CA LEU A 158 9.68 6.78 10.96
C LEU A 158 8.59 7.08 12.00
N THR A 159 7.89 8.20 11.81
CA THR A 159 6.68 8.55 12.55
C THR A 159 5.45 8.47 11.65
N HIS A 160 4.29 8.19 12.24
CA HIS A 160 3.03 8.02 11.52
C HIS A 160 1.85 8.61 12.30
N ASP A 161 1.05 9.45 11.63
CA ASP A 161 -0.16 10.07 12.23
C ASP A 161 -1.37 9.15 12.03
N ASN A 162 -1.40 8.05 12.74
CA ASN A 162 -2.37 6.97 12.59
C ASN A 162 -3.82 7.46 12.45
N SER A 163 -4.55 6.90 11.47
CA SER A 163 -5.98 7.18 11.22
C SER A 163 -6.29 8.65 10.88
N SER A 164 -5.32 9.42 10.42
CA SER A 164 -5.45 10.84 10.10
C SER A 164 -6.57 11.15 9.10
N THR A 165 -6.72 10.33 8.08
CA THR A 165 -7.78 10.43 7.04
C THR A 165 -9.18 10.29 7.64
N ILE A 166 -9.39 9.26 8.48
CA ILE A 166 -10.69 8.95 9.09
C ILE A 166 -11.07 9.99 10.12
N ASN A 167 -10.10 10.42 10.92
CA ASN A 167 -10.31 11.41 11.97
C ASN A 167 -10.53 12.83 11.45
N SER A 168 -10.17 13.10 10.19
CA SER A 168 -10.29 14.43 9.57
C SER A 168 -11.73 14.85 9.27
N ASN A 169 -12.67 13.89 9.18
CA ASN A 169 -14.06 14.19 8.80
C ASN A 169 -15.04 13.16 9.40
N ILE A 170 -16.06 13.66 10.08
CA ILE A 170 -17.10 12.84 10.73
C ILE A 170 -17.82 11.89 9.75
N ARG A 171 -17.97 12.29 8.47
CA ARG A 171 -18.60 11.43 7.46
C ARG A 171 -17.70 10.24 7.10
N PHE A 172 -16.38 10.44 7.04
CA PHE A 172 -15.43 9.34 6.85
C PHE A 172 -15.45 8.38 8.04
N GLY A 173 -15.46 8.90 9.27
CA GLY A 173 -15.56 8.07 10.45
C GLY A 173 -16.86 7.24 10.50
N ALA A 174 -18.00 7.85 10.23
CA ALA A 174 -19.29 7.16 10.20
C ALA A 174 -19.35 6.07 9.12
N ARG A 175 -18.88 6.38 7.90
CA ARG A 175 -18.81 5.39 6.81
C ARG A 175 -17.84 4.25 7.14
N ASN A 176 -16.70 4.59 7.73
CA ASN A 176 -15.70 3.61 8.14
C ASN A 176 -16.25 2.61 9.15
N ASN A 177 -17.06 3.04 10.12
CA ASN A 177 -17.65 2.14 11.10
C ASN A 177 -18.53 1.05 10.46
N VAL A 178 -19.23 1.38 9.36
CA VAL A 178 -20.04 0.41 8.61
C VAL A 178 -19.13 -0.52 7.82
N THR A 179 -18.23 0.02 7.01
CA THR A 179 -17.37 -0.77 6.14
C THR A 179 -16.37 -1.63 6.89
N PHE A 180 -15.93 -1.20 8.09
CA PHE A 180 -15.09 -2.01 8.96
C PHE A 180 -15.79 -3.32 9.37
N VAL A 181 -17.05 -3.24 9.79
CA VAL A 181 -17.84 -4.43 10.19
C VAL A 181 -18.05 -5.36 8.99
N ASP A 182 -18.35 -4.80 7.81
CA ASP A 182 -18.52 -5.58 6.59
C ASP A 182 -17.22 -6.29 6.18
N ASN A 183 -16.08 -5.58 6.20
CA ASN A 183 -14.78 -6.15 5.90
C ASN A 183 -14.35 -7.20 6.95
N GLN A 184 -14.63 -6.95 8.23
CA GLN A 184 -14.38 -7.92 9.30
C GLN A 184 -15.12 -9.22 9.06
N LYS A 185 -16.40 -9.12 8.70
CA LYS A 185 -17.22 -10.29 8.39
C LYS A 185 -16.69 -11.03 7.15
N TYR A 186 -16.41 -10.29 6.07
CA TYR A 186 -15.86 -10.87 4.84
C TYR A 186 -14.54 -11.61 5.11
N PHE A 187 -13.63 -11.01 5.89
CA PHE A 187 -12.38 -11.66 6.28
C PHE A 187 -12.61 -12.89 7.15
N ALA A 188 -13.53 -12.82 8.13
CA ALA A 188 -13.87 -13.96 8.98
C ALA A 188 -14.44 -15.13 8.17
N ASP A 189 -15.35 -14.86 7.22
CA ASP A 189 -15.91 -15.87 6.31
C ASP A 189 -14.79 -16.55 5.48
N LYS A 190 -13.78 -15.78 5.02
CA LYS A 190 -12.60 -16.33 4.33
C LYS A 190 -11.77 -17.25 5.23
N VAL A 191 -11.58 -16.85 6.50
CA VAL A 191 -10.82 -17.66 7.48
C VAL A 191 -11.54 -18.97 7.77
N GLU A 192 -12.87 -18.91 7.99
CA GLU A 192 -13.69 -20.11 8.27
C GLU A 192 -13.71 -21.10 7.10
N ALA A 193 -13.81 -20.58 5.88
CA ALA A 193 -13.83 -21.39 4.66
C ALA A 193 -12.42 -21.81 4.19
N ASP A 194 -11.35 -21.35 4.83
CA ASP A 194 -9.97 -21.44 4.35
C ASP A 194 -9.79 -21.03 2.88
N ASN A 195 -10.56 -20.01 2.48
CA ASN A 195 -10.62 -19.53 1.09
C ASN A 195 -9.98 -18.16 0.94
N PHE A 196 -8.67 -18.14 0.72
CA PHE A 196 -7.91 -16.91 0.49
C PHE A 196 -7.72 -16.57 -1.00
N GLY A 197 -8.43 -17.23 -1.89
CA GLY A 197 -8.54 -16.86 -3.31
C GLY A 197 -7.20 -16.80 -4.04
N GLN A 198 -6.31 -17.76 -3.81
CA GLN A 198 -5.02 -17.83 -4.49
C GLN A 198 -5.18 -17.61 -6.00
N GLY A 199 -4.46 -16.63 -6.54
CA GLY A 199 -4.45 -16.31 -7.97
C GLY A 199 -5.61 -15.48 -8.49
N VAL A 200 -6.57 -15.07 -7.64
CA VAL A 200 -7.68 -14.17 -8.06
C VAL A 200 -7.12 -12.79 -8.46
N TRP A 201 -6.17 -12.27 -7.68
CA TRP A 201 -5.53 -10.97 -7.86
C TRP A 201 -4.11 -11.14 -8.41
N SER A 202 -3.98 -11.69 -9.61
CA SER A 202 -2.67 -11.91 -10.24
C SER A 202 -2.21 -10.70 -11.05
N LEU A 203 -0.93 -10.37 -10.93
CA LEU A 203 -0.27 -9.38 -11.78
C LEU A 203 -0.32 -9.78 -13.26
N LEU A 204 -0.08 -11.06 -13.52
CA LEU A 204 -0.07 -11.66 -14.84
C LEU A 204 -1.12 -12.77 -14.88
N ARG A 205 -2.35 -12.41 -15.21
CA ARG A 205 -3.36 -13.40 -15.52
C ARG A 205 -3.06 -13.98 -16.90
N ARG A 206 -2.19 -14.99 -16.97
CA ARG A 206 -2.08 -15.83 -18.17
C ARG A 206 -3.41 -16.57 -18.33
N ARG A 207 -4.29 -16.06 -19.17
CA ARG A 207 -5.25 -16.92 -19.81
C ARG A 207 -4.45 -17.78 -20.76
N ASN A 208 -4.74 -19.10 -20.81
CA ASN A 208 -4.20 -20.03 -21.81
C ASN A 208 -4.67 -19.70 -23.25
N ASN A 209 -4.95 -18.46 -23.54
CA ASN A 209 -5.23 -17.94 -24.86
C ASN A 209 -4.00 -17.12 -25.22
N SER A 210 -3.09 -17.80 -25.86
CA SER A 210 -1.94 -17.23 -26.52
C SER A 210 -2.34 -16.04 -27.40
N TRP A 211 -1.88 -14.88 -26.99
CA TRP A 211 -1.58 -13.78 -27.89
C TRP A 211 -0.08 -13.82 -28.23
N ASP A 212 0.59 -14.96 -27.99
CA ASP A 212 1.98 -15.23 -28.31
C ASP A 212 2.04 -15.94 -29.67
#